data_b98bc0e5802734570bb5db797f31e576
#
_entry.id   b98bc0e5802734570bb5db797f31e576
#
_cell.length_a   1.000
_cell.length_b   1.000
_cell.length_c   1.000
_cell.angle_alpha   90.00
_cell.angle_beta   90.00
_cell.angle_gamma   90.00
#
_symmetry.space_group_name_H-M   'P 1'
#
loop_
_entity.id
_entity.type
_entity.pdbx_description
1 polymer ?
#
loop_
_entity_poly.entity_id
_entity_poly.type
_entity_poly.pdbx_seq_one_letter_code
_entity_poly.pdbx_strand_id
1 'polypeptide(L)'
;VPDNEVQAILDEAGCGLVWACNGHLTHLSKPTTLELDRVEDGRAFNINPAGLNKGVAIARFCEHLGIEREETLALGDSESDFYMADHVGTFCLVENGLTSAGAPEFLAACENAFVTRGKIVDGWAATAELLVAARS
;
A
#
# COMPACT_ATOMS: atom_id res chain seq x y z
N VAL A 1 3.89 4.55 -22.93
CA VAL A 1 5.34 4.77 -22.68
C VAL A 1 5.79 3.67 -21.73
N PRO A 2 6.88 2.95 -22.04
CA PRO A 2 7.45 1.95 -21.14
C PRO A 2 7.91 2.56 -19.81
N ASP A 3 7.70 1.84 -18.70
CA ASP A 3 8.01 2.33 -17.35
C ASP A 3 9.48 2.71 -17.18
N ASN A 4 10.38 1.94 -17.81
CA ASN A 4 11.83 2.19 -17.77
C ASN A 4 12.25 3.48 -18.50
N GLU A 5 11.51 3.91 -19.51
CA GLU A 5 11.79 5.18 -20.20
C GLU A 5 11.42 6.38 -19.32
N VAL A 6 10.30 6.30 -18.58
CA VAL A 6 9.90 7.38 -17.67
C VAL A 6 10.91 7.52 -16.54
N GLN A 7 11.33 6.40 -15.93
CA GLN A 7 12.34 6.43 -14.88
C GLN A 7 13.67 7.00 -15.39
N ALA A 8 14.10 6.60 -16.59
CA ALA A 8 15.35 7.14 -17.17
C ALA A 8 15.31 8.66 -17.36
N ILE A 9 14.16 9.22 -17.75
CA ILE A 9 13.98 10.68 -17.86
C ILE A 9 14.11 11.35 -16.48
N LEU A 10 13.51 10.75 -15.45
CA LEU A 10 13.59 11.27 -14.07
C LEU A 10 15.02 11.21 -13.53
N ASP A 11 15.74 10.14 -13.84
CA ASP A 11 17.14 9.94 -13.43
C ASP A 11 18.06 10.96 -14.13
N GLU A 12 17.87 11.19 -15.43
CA GLU A 12 18.61 12.18 -16.21
C GLU A 12 18.36 13.61 -15.70
N ALA A 13 17.13 13.90 -15.28
CA ALA A 13 16.78 15.19 -14.68
C ALA A 13 17.44 15.43 -13.30
N GLY A 14 17.97 14.37 -12.64
CA GLY A 14 18.69 14.48 -11.37
C GLY A 14 17.84 14.98 -10.20
N CYS A 15 16.51 14.89 -10.29
CA CYS A 15 15.59 15.47 -9.31
C CYS A 15 15.27 14.53 -8.11
N GLY A 16 15.85 13.32 -8.09
CA GLY A 16 15.61 12.36 -7.00
C GLY A 16 14.18 11.87 -6.91
N LEU A 17 13.50 11.78 -8.06
CA LEU A 17 12.12 11.30 -8.16
C LEU A 17 12.07 9.87 -8.71
N VAL A 18 11.06 9.12 -8.29
CA VAL A 18 10.80 7.76 -8.78
C VAL A 18 9.41 7.63 -9.38
N TRP A 19 9.33 6.86 -10.46
CA TRP A 19 8.10 6.45 -11.12
C TRP A 19 7.58 5.18 -10.45
N ALA A 20 6.53 5.30 -9.64
CA ALA A 20 6.03 4.20 -8.82
C ALA A 20 4.62 3.79 -9.25
N CYS A 21 4.42 2.50 -9.52
CA CYS A 21 3.10 1.94 -9.76
C CYS A 21 2.25 2.02 -8.49
N ASN A 22 1.06 2.60 -8.59
CA ASN A 22 0.11 2.72 -7.48
C ASN A 22 -1.06 1.72 -7.58
N GLY A 23 -1.13 0.94 -8.64
CA GLY A 23 -2.14 -0.08 -8.83
C GLY A 23 -2.63 -0.24 -10.26
N HIS A 24 -3.48 -1.24 -10.45
CA HIS A 24 -4.15 -1.51 -11.72
C HIS A 24 -5.56 -0.92 -11.73
N LEU A 25 -5.90 -0.19 -12.78
CA LEU A 25 -7.25 0.32 -13.03
C LEU A 25 -7.99 -0.73 -13.87
N THR A 26 -8.70 -1.64 -13.22
CA THR A 26 -9.41 -2.72 -13.91
C THR A 26 -10.83 -2.35 -14.34
N HIS A 27 -11.42 -1.28 -13.78
CA HIS A 27 -12.77 -0.83 -14.14
C HIS A 27 -12.99 0.64 -13.76
N LEU A 28 -13.16 1.50 -14.75
CA LEU A 28 -13.84 2.77 -14.56
C LEU A 28 -15.31 2.56 -14.93
N SER A 29 -16.16 2.25 -13.96
CA SER A 29 -17.58 1.92 -14.17
C SER A 29 -18.49 3.14 -14.28
N LYS A 30 -17.96 4.38 -14.23
CA LYS A 30 -18.75 5.60 -14.40
C LYS A 30 -18.11 6.51 -15.44
N PRO A 31 -18.90 7.12 -16.34
CA PRO A 31 -18.42 8.19 -17.18
C PRO A 31 -17.94 9.32 -16.26
N THR A 32 -16.66 9.59 -16.27
CA THR A 32 -16.09 10.80 -15.71
C THR A 32 -16.18 11.88 -16.78
N THR A 33 -16.18 13.16 -16.40
CA THR A 33 -16.12 14.29 -17.33
C THR A 33 -14.82 14.36 -18.13
N LEU A 34 -13.89 13.46 -17.86
CA LEU A 34 -12.73 13.17 -18.69
C LEU A 34 -13.14 12.04 -19.65
N GLU A 35 -13.06 12.29 -20.93
CA GLU A 35 -13.14 11.26 -21.98
C GLU A 35 -11.91 10.32 -21.86
N LEU A 36 -11.89 9.53 -20.80
CA LEU A 36 -11.02 8.39 -20.72
C LEU A 36 -11.72 7.29 -21.52
N ASP A 37 -11.38 7.18 -22.79
CA ASP A 37 -11.68 6.00 -23.56
C ASP A 37 -11.30 4.76 -22.74
N ARG A 38 -12.15 3.75 -22.77
CA ARG A 38 -12.05 2.49 -22.05
C ARG A 38 -10.60 2.02 -21.89
N VAL A 39 -10.05 2.21 -20.72
CA VAL A 39 -8.78 1.61 -20.36
C VAL A 39 -9.11 0.20 -19.87
N GLU A 40 -9.00 -0.79 -20.76
CA GLU A 40 -9.28 -2.19 -20.43
C GLU A 40 -8.23 -2.78 -19.47
N ASP A 41 -7.00 -2.26 -19.51
CA ASP A 41 -5.90 -2.64 -18.64
C ASP A 41 -5.02 -1.41 -18.38
N GLY A 42 -5.39 -0.62 -17.40
CA GLY A 42 -4.68 0.60 -17.03
C GLY A 42 -3.89 0.43 -15.74
N ARG A 43 -2.69 0.97 -15.71
CA ARG A 43 -1.92 1.12 -14.49
C ARG A 43 -1.88 2.58 -14.06
N ALA A 44 -2.09 2.83 -12.76
CA ALA A 44 -1.92 4.14 -12.18
C ALA A 44 -0.51 4.29 -11.63
N PHE A 45 0.13 5.42 -11.91
CA PHE A 45 1.46 5.73 -11.42
C PHE A 45 1.49 7.05 -10.70
N ASN A 46 2.40 7.15 -9.74
CA ASN A 46 2.76 8.39 -9.06
C ASN A 46 4.23 8.70 -9.28
N ILE A 47 4.56 9.98 -9.26
CA ILE A 47 5.94 10.45 -9.17
C ILE A 47 6.18 10.85 -7.72
N ASN A 48 7.05 10.13 -7.04
CA ASN A 48 7.35 10.33 -5.63
C ASN A 48 8.83 10.66 -5.42
N PRO A 49 9.19 11.39 -4.36
CA PRO A 49 10.59 11.46 -3.93
C PRO A 49 11.16 10.06 -3.68
N ALA A 50 12.40 9.83 -4.08
CA ALA A 50 13.10 8.58 -3.82
C ALA A 50 13.13 8.28 -2.31
N GLY A 51 12.84 7.03 -1.95
CA GLY A 51 12.78 6.59 -0.55
C GLY A 51 11.51 7.00 0.21
N LEU A 52 10.55 7.68 -0.43
CA LEU A 52 9.26 7.95 0.19
C LEU A 52 8.27 6.82 -0.13
N ASN A 53 7.79 6.17 0.92
CA ASN A 53 6.71 5.19 0.86
C ASN A 53 5.83 5.30 2.11
N LYS A 54 4.73 4.53 2.17
CA LYS A 54 3.79 4.57 3.29
C LYS A 54 4.45 4.21 4.63
N GLY A 55 5.39 3.26 4.63
CA GLY A 55 6.10 2.86 5.84
C GLY A 55 6.97 3.98 6.42
N VAL A 56 7.75 4.66 5.57
CA VAL A 56 8.56 5.81 5.99
C VAL A 56 7.70 6.94 6.53
N ALA A 57 6.54 7.18 5.92
CA ALA A 57 5.59 8.19 6.39
C ALA A 57 5.06 7.85 7.80
N ILE A 58 4.70 6.58 8.04
CA ILE A 58 4.28 6.09 9.36
C ILE A 58 5.39 6.27 10.38
N ALA A 59 6.62 5.82 10.06
CA ALA A 59 7.75 5.93 10.99
C ALA A 59 7.97 7.38 11.45
N ARG A 60 7.99 8.33 10.52
CA ARG A 60 8.15 9.76 10.84
C ARG A 60 6.99 10.32 11.65
N PHE A 61 5.77 9.89 11.36
CA PHE A 61 4.59 10.32 12.10
C PHE A 61 4.61 9.80 13.54
N CYS A 62 4.95 8.51 13.73
CA CYS A 62 5.08 7.91 15.05
C CYS A 62 6.20 8.57 15.86
N GLU A 63 7.36 8.80 15.26
CA GLU A 63 8.46 9.53 15.90
C GLU A 63 8.02 10.92 16.38
N HIS A 64 7.30 11.68 15.53
CA HIS A 64 6.81 13.00 15.88
C HIS A 64 5.82 12.98 17.06
N LEU A 65 5.02 11.94 17.18
CA LEU A 65 4.01 11.79 18.27
C LEU A 65 4.54 11.04 19.49
N GLY A 66 5.75 10.47 19.44
CA GLY A 66 6.29 9.62 20.50
C GLY A 66 5.52 8.29 20.65
N ILE A 67 5.04 7.73 19.54
CA ILE A 67 4.35 6.43 19.50
C ILE A 67 5.37 5.36 19.17
N GLU A 68 5.46 4.32 20.01
CA GLU A 68 6.32 3.19 19.76
C GLU A 68 5.76 2.30 18.65
N ARG A 69 6.66 1.64 17.89
CA ARG A 69 6.28 0.75 16.78
C ARG A 69 5.27 -0.31 17.22
N GLU A 70 5.47 -0.91 18.37
CA GLU A 70 4.66 -1.97 18.96
C GLU A 70 3.23 -1.54 19.30
N GLU A 71 2.99 -0.24 19.41
CA GLU A 71 1.67 0.33 19.67
C GLU A 71 0.85 0.57 18.39
N THR A 72 1.42 0.23 17.24
CA THR A 72 0.84 0.55 15.92
C THR A 72 0.35 -0.69 15.19
N LEU A 73 -0.73 -0.50 14.44
CA LEU A 73 -1.28 -1.47 13.52
C LEU A 73 -1.58 -0.79 12.19
N ALA A 74 -1.19 -1.41 11.08
CA ALA A 74 -1.56 -0.98 9.74
C ALA A 74 -2.37 -2.03 9.02
N LEU A 75 -3.26 -1.57 8.13
CA LEU A 75 -4.00 -2.41 7.21
C LEU A 75 -3.68 -2.00 5.77
N GLY A 76 -3.56 -2.99 4.88
CA GLY A 76 -3.34 -2.77 3.47
C GLY A 76 -3.82 -3.94 2.63
N ASP A 77 -3.92 -3.75 1.32
CA ASP A 77 -4.40 -4.77 0.39
C ASP A 77 -3.61 -4.81 -0.93
N SER A 78 -2.52 -4.06 -1.01
CA SER A 78 -1.70 -3.95 -2.21
C SER A 78 -0.21 -4.03 -1.91
N GLU A 79 0.58 -4.32 -2.93
CA GLU A 79 2.05 -4.38 -2.84
C GLU A 79 2.64 -3.09 -2.23
N SER A 80 2.09 -1.93 -2.54
CA SER A 80 2.56 -0.66 -2.00
C SER A 80 2.35 -0.51 -0.49
N ASP A 81 1.50 -1.35 0.12
CA ASP A 81 1.22 -1.37 1.55
C ASP A 81 2.21 -2.23 2.33
N PHE A 82 2.87 -3.18 1.67
CA PHE A 82 3.82 -4.10 2.33
C PHE A 82 4.96 -3.36 3.04
N TYR A 83 5.38 -2.22 2.50
CA TYR A 83 6.39 -1.36 3.13
C TYR A 83 6.00 -0.86 4.53
N MET A 84 4.71 -0.90 4.88
CA MET A 84 4.27 -0.50 6.22
C MET A 84 4.67 -1.51 7.29
N ALA A 85 4.79 -2.79 6.96
CA ALA A 85 5.05 -3.86 7.93
C ALA A 85 6.36 -3.67 8.70
N ASP A 86 7.39 -3.14 8.06
CA ASP A 86 8.67 -2.87 8.70
C ASP A 86 8.61 -1.77 9.78
N HIS A 87 7.55 -0.96 9.73
CA HIS A 87 7.41 0.25 10.53
C HIS A 87 6.26 0.21 11.54
N VAL A 88 5.54 -0.92 11.63
CA VAL A 88 4.42 -1.11 12.57
C VAL A 88 4.61 -2.36 13.40
N GLY A 89 4.00 -2.41 14.57
CA GLY A 89 3.98 -3.60 15.41
C GLY A 89 3.21 -4.74 14.78
N THR A 90 2.10 -4.44 14.11
CA THR A 90 1.28 -5.43 13.41
C THR A 90 0.83 -4.90 12.05
N PHE A 91 1.02 -5.70 11.01
CA PHE A 91 0.47 -5.44 9.68
C PHE A 91 -0.64 -6.45 9.36
N CYS A 92 -1.80 -5.96 8.95
CA CYS A 92 -2.92 -6.78 8.55
C CYS A 92 -3.15 -6.66 7.04
N LEU A 93 -2.82 -7.72 6.30
CA LEU A 93 -3.17 -7.83 4.89
C LEU A 93 -4.64 -8.19 4.77
N VAL A 94 -5.42 -7.31 4.17
CA VAL A 94 -6.84 -7.58 3.91
C VAL A 94 -6.95 -8.73 2.90
N GLU A 95 -7.88 -9.67 3.11
CA GLU A 95 -7.96 -10.94 2.36
C GLU A 95 -7.89 -10.77 0.82
N ASN A 96 -8.47 -9.70 0.28
CA ASN A 96 -8.34 -9.42 -1.15
C ASN A 96 -6.91 -9.10 -1.60
N GLY A 97 -6.05 -8.65 -0.71
CA GLY A 97 -4.63 -8.42 -0.97
C GLY A 97 -3.80 -9.69 -1.21
N LEU A 98 -4.34 -10.87 -0.90
CA LEU A 98 -3.68 -12.15 -1.21
C LEU A 98 -3.44 -12.36 -2.71
N THR A 99 -4.16 -11.65 -3.56
CA THR A 99 -3.97 -11.67 -5.02
C THR A 99 -2.97 -10.65 -5.53
N SER A 100 -2.43 -9.80 -4.64
CA SER A 100 -1.40 -8.81 -5.00
C SER A 100 -0.08 -9.49 -5.32
N ALA A 101 0.67 -8.90 -6.25
CA ALA A 101 1.99 -9.40 -6.60
C ALA A 101 2.90 -9.47 -5.36
N GLY A 102 3.61 -10.58 -5.17
CA GLY A 102 4.52 -10.79 -4.06
C GLY A 102 3.87 -11.05 -2.70
N ALA A 103 2.54 -11.14 -2.58
CA ALA A 103 1.86 -11.37 -1.31
C ALA A 103 2.26 -12.68 -0.60
N PRO A 104 2.39 -13.83 -1.28
CA PRO A 104 2.85 -15.06 -0.64
C PRO A 104 4.26 -14.95 -0.07
N GLU A 105 5.19 -14.39 -0.84
CA GLU A 105 6.58 -14.19 -0.44
C GLU A 105 6.69 -13.20 0.72
N PHE A 106 5.93 -12.12 0.67
CA PHE A 106 5.84 -11.15 1.74
C PHE A 106 5.36 -11.78 3.05
N LEU A 107 4.24 -12.52 3.02
CA LEU A 107 3.69 -13.18 4.21
C LEU A 107 4.63 -14.24 4.78
N ALA A 108 5.38 -14.93 3.93
CA ALA A 108 6.37 -15.92 4.37
C ALA A 108 7.60 -15.29 5.05
N ALA A 109 7.93 -14.06 4.68
CA ALA A 109 9.11 -13.34 5.18
C ALA A 109 8.81 -12.43 6.39
N CYS A 110 7.56 -12.03 6.60
CA CYS A 110 7.16 -11.00 7.54
C CYS A 110 6.43 -11.59 8.76
N GLU A 111 7.12 -11.69 9.90
CA GLU A 111 6.59 -12.35 11.11
C GLU A 111 5.42 -11.59 11.77
N ASN A 112 5.35 -10.28 11.60
CA ASN A 112 4.29 -9.43 12.16
C ASN A 112 3.12 -9.19 11.18
N ALA A 113 3.09 -9.90 10.04
CA ALA A 113 2.03 -9.79 9.05
C ALA A 113 0.99 -10.91 9.23
N PHE A 114 -0.29 -10.53 9.24
CA PHE A 114 -1.43 -11.41 9.39
C PHE A 114 -2.44 -11.14 8.28
N VAL A 115 -3.24 -12.14 7.92
CA VAL A 115 -4.33 -11.96 6.95
C VAL A 115 -5.64 -11.78 7.70
N THR A 116 -6.40 -10.74 7.34
CA THR A 116 -7.73 -10.51 7.94
C THR A 116 -8.73 -11.56 7.49
N ARG A 117 -9.78 -11.76 8.30
CA ARG A 117 -10.96 -12.52 7.86
C ARG A 117 -11.90 -11.57 7.12
N GLY A 118 -12.12 -11.86 5.84
CA GLY A 118 -12.98 -11.04 4.98
C GLY A 118 -12.23 -10.05 4.12
N LYS A 119 -12.91 -9.60 3.08
CA LYS A 119 -12.37 -8.75 2.01
C LYS A 119 -12.81 -7.30 2.21
N ILE A 120 -11.99 -6.38 1.71
CA ILE A 120 -12.30 -4.95 1.68
C ILE A 120 -12.78 -4.46 3.07
N VAL A 121 -13.99 -3.93 3.16
CA VAL A 121 -14.61 -3.37 4.37
C VAL A 121 -14.79 -4.41 5.47
N ASP A 122 -15.13 -5.66 5.13
CA ASP A 122 -15.35 -6.72 6.13
C ASP A 122 -14.05 -7.09 6.85
N GLY A 123 -12.93 -7.16 6.13
CA GLY A 123 -11.60 -7.38 6.73
C GLY A 123 -11.18 -6.24 7.64
N TRP A 124 -11.52 -5.01 7.26
CA TRP A 124 -11.26 -3.82 8.08
C TRP A 124 -12.10 -3.84 9.37
N ALA A 125 -13.40 -4.10 9.24
CA ALA A 125 -14.33 -4.17 10.37
C ALA A 125 -13.94 -5.28 11.36
N ALA A 126 -13.60 -6.48 10.87
CA ALA A 126 -13.16 -7.59 11.71
C ALA A 126 -11.90 -7.23 12.53
N THR A 127 -10.95 -6.53 11.93
CA THR A 127 -9.75 -6.06 12.64
C THR A 127 -10.10 -5.03 13.72
N ALA A 128 -10.96 -4.07 13.39
CA ALA A 128 -11.41 -3.05 14.35
C ALA A 128 -12.16 -3.68 15.54
N GLU A 129 -13.02 -4.66 15.31
CA GLU A 129 -13.74 -5.40 16.36
C GLU A 129 -12.76 -6.13 17.30
N LEU A 130 -11.73 -6.79 16.75
CA LEU A 130 -10.70 -7.44 17.56
C LEU A 130 -9.93 -6.44 18.44
N LEU A 131 -9.58 -5.27 17.91
CA LEU A 131 -8.88 -4.24 18.68
C LEU A 131 -9.76 -3.68 19.81
N VAL A 132 -11.05 -3.46 19.57
CA VAL A 132 -11.99 -3.01 20.60
C VAL A 132 -12.16 -4.08 21.68
N ALA A 133 -12.30 -5.34 21.29
CA ALA A 133 -12.45 -6.45 22.23
C ALA A 133 -11.18 -6.66 23.11
N ALA A 134 -10.00 -6.44 22.55
CA ALA A 134 -8.73 -6.57 23.28
C ALA A 134 -8.49 -5.45 24.32
N ARG A 135 -9.23 -4.33 24.23
CA ARG A 135 -9.15 -3.20 25.17
C ARG A 135 -10.24 -3.22 26.25
N SER A 136 -11.17 -4.15 26.16
CA SER A 136 -12.27 -4.33 27.11
C SER A 136 -11.92 -5.32 28.21
#